data_aad70fe5e050ec3ab0ed764d2d868d9a
#
_entry.id   aad70fe5e050ec3ab0ed764d2d868d9a
#
_cell.length_a   1.000
_cell.length_b   1.000
_cell.length_c   1.000
_cell.angle_alpha   90.00
_cell.angle_beta   90.00
_cell.angle_gamma   90.00
#
_symmetry.space_group_name_H-M   'P 1'
#
loop_
_entity.id
_entity.type
_entity.pdbx_description
1 polymer ?
#
loop_
_entity_poly.entity_id
_entity_poly.type
_entity_poly.pdbx_seq_one_letter_code
_entity_poly.pdbx_strand_id
1 'polypeptide(L)'
;DVLNGGVKETVGHAYMGLTKTTGTLVSISKDALTVDNVIAADSDAVDRAGNYETAFTKVSEDYSSLLGQRVKVLFKDGKTNNVLGVYSISDNKVYTTLMNKVELDGSKIKFEGTSYSVDNTKKIDLTFIGVNGTKNETVGISYFDKDAAANADSSNGNTSLSEVTFVDTDGNNKIDTALVIEKVAAEVTNVASDKITFAGKTYKYADEQIDENIKQDDWAVMSANLYKDCKNIVKADVVNATADGYKAKTGYHQYKIDGTWYKVSTDTYNDAGISTGDKVKAYVVNGVAVKIDTDDGNGGFPTNIAVAVGTASGSSL
;
A
#
# COMPACT_ATOMS: atom_id res chain seq x y z
N ASP A 1 2.50 -4.45 -40.83
CA ASP A 1 1.26 -5.20 -41.18
C ASP A 1 1.51 -5.98 -42.44
N VAL A 2 1.10 -7.23 -42.50
CA VAL A 2 1.22 -8.13 -43.66
C VAL A 2 -0.18 -8.53 -44.08
N LEU A 3 -0.46 -8.54 -45.38
CA LEU A 3 -1.69 -9.06 -45.94
C LEU A 3 -1.54 -10.59 -46.11
N ASN A 4 -2.36 -11.33 -45.38
CA ASN A 4 -2.46 -12.79 -45.51
C ASN A 4 -3.88 -13.15 -45.93
N GLY A 5 -4.07 -13.63 -47.18
CA GLY A 5 -5.36 -13.99 -47.71
C GLY A 5 -6.43 -12.87 -47.74
N GLY A 6 -6.01 -11.60 -47.79
CA GLY A 6 -6.88 -10.43 -47.75
C GLY A 6 -7.17 -9.89 -46.37
N VAL A 7 -6.72 -10.54 -45.29
CA VAL A 7 -6.81 -10.09 -43.93
C VAL A 7 -5.53 -9.33 -43.56
N LYS A 8 -5.70 -8.18 -42.97
CA LYS A 8 -4.57 -7.37 -42.47
C LYS A 8 -4.10 -7.94 -41.15
N GLU A 9 -2.96 -8.63 -41.16
CA GLU A 9 -2.30 -9.18 -39.97
C GLU A 9 -0.99 -8.47 -39.67
N THR A 10 -0.60 -8.42 -38.39
CA THR A 10 0.73 -7.95 -38.02
C THR A 10 1.75 -9.07 -38.25
N VAL A 11 3.01 -8.70 -38.52
CA VAL A 11 4.13 -9.65 -38.59
C VAL A 11 4.20 -10.51 -37.33
N GLY A 12 3.97 -9.94 -36.17
CA GLY A 12 3.95 -10.66 -34.90
C GLY A 12 2.92 -11.79 -34.88
N HIS A 13 1.69 -11.55 -35.33
CA HIS A 13 0.66 -12.60 -35.38
C HIS A 13 0.94 -13.63 -36.43
N ALA A 14 1.21 -13.20 -37.67
CA ALA A 14 1.36 -14.10 -38.81
C ALA A 14 2.58 -15.06 -38.73
N TYR A 15 3.69 -14.61 -38.16
CA TYR A 15 4.93 -15.36 -38.14
C TYR A 15 5.44 -15.75 -36.76
N MET A 16 5.04 -15.05 -35.72
CA MET A 16 5.51 -15.28 -34.34
C MET A 16 4.45 -15.91 -33.44
N GLY A 17 3.21 -16.06 -33.93
CA GLY A 17 2.09 -16.57 -33.14
C GLY A 17 1.69 -15.63 -31.97
N LEU A 18 2.03 -14.33 -32.07
CA LEU A 18 1.72 -13.38 -31.01
C LEU A 18 0.23 -13.01 -31.03
N THR A 19 -0.41 -13.23 -29.93
CA THR A 19 -1.79 -12.80 -29.67
C THR A 19 -1.77 -11.68 -28.62
N LYS A 20 -2.72 -10.77 -28.68
CA LYS A 20 -2.88 -9.71 -27.69
C LYS A 20 -4.31 -9.64 -27.21
N THR A 21 -4.51 -9.30 -25.94
CA THR A 21 -5.76 -8.81 -25.40
C THR A 21 -5.54 -7.52 -24.66
N THR A 22 -6.57 -6.73 -24.51
CA THR A 22 -6.57 -5.48 -23.75
C THR A 22 -7.73 -5.50 -22.75
N GLY A 23 -7.51 -4.93 -21.58
CA GLY A 23 -8.53 -4.81 -20.55
C GLY A 23 -7.93 -4.22 -19.29
N THR A 24 -8.72 -4.14 -18.22
CA THR A 24 -8.24 -3.68 -16.91
C THR A 24 -7.65 -4.87 -16.14
N LEU A 25 -6.45 -4.72 -15.61
CA LEU A 25 -5.84 -5.74 -14.74
C LEU A 25 -6.54 -5.69 -13.37
N VAL A 26 -7.35 -6.70 -13.08
CA VAL A 26 -8.23 -6.71 -11.89
C VAL A 26 -7.74 -7.62 -10.77
N SER A 27 -6.87 -8.59 -11.08
CA SER A 27 -6.33 -9.46 -10.04
C SER A 27 -4.95 -10.01 -10.39
N ILE A 28 -4.16 -10.25 -9.35
CA ILE A 28 -2.89 -10.98 -9.38
C ILE A 28 -2.90 -11.99 -8.25
N SER A 29 -2.38 -13.16 -8.54
CA SER A 29 -2.13 -14.23 -7.58
C SER A 29 -0.82 -14.92 -7.96
N LYS A 30 -0.45 -15.97 -7.24
CA LYS A 30 0.79 -16.71 -7.52
C LYS A 30 0.83 -17.18 -8.98
N ASP A 31 1.82 -16.70 -9.72
CA ASP A 31 2.08 -17.03 -11.11
C ASP A 31 0.88 -16.83 -12.06
N ALA A 32 -0.08 -15.97 -11.68
CA ALA A 32 -1.29 -15.74 -12.45
C ALA A 32 -1.79 -14.30 -12.38
N LEU A 33 -2.55 -13.89 -13.39
CA LEU A 33 -3.25 -12.61 -13.41
C LEU A 33 -4.59 -12.75 -14.15
N THR A 34 -5.51 -11.83 -13.86
CA THR A 34 -6.80 -11.73 -14.53
C THR A 34 -7.00 -10.33 -15.10
N VAL A 35 -7.44 -10.29 -16.34
CA VAL A 35 -7.77 -9.06 -17.05
C VAL A 35 -9.28 -9.04 -17.32
N ASP A 36 -9.94 -7.96 -16.91
CA ASP A 36 -11.31 -7.67 -17.31
C ASP A 36 -11.29 -7.02 -18.70
N ASN A 37 -11.80 -7.74 -19.67
CA ASN A 37 -11.79 -7.36 -21.08
C ASN A 37 -13.00 -6.49 -21.49
N VAL A 38 -13.75 -5.91 -20.56
CA VAL A 38 -14.88 -5.01 -20.88
C VAL A 38 -14.37 -3.80 -21.66
N ILE A 39 -14.20 -4.02 -22.96
CA ILE A 39 -14.04 -2.92 -23.91
C ILE A 39 -15.37 -2.86 -24.65
N ALA A 40 -16.08 -1.78 -24.46
CA ALA A 40 -17.38 -1.51 -25.05
C ALA A 40 -17.44 -1.57 -26.59
N ALA A 41 -16.34 -1.89 -27.26
CA ALA A 41 -16.22 -1.82 -28.71
C ALA A 41 -16.09 -3.17 -29.42
N ASP A 42 -15.82 -4.27 -28.73
CA ASP A 42 -15.68 -5.59 -29.36
C ASP A 42 -16.86 -6.48 -28.95
N SER A 43 -17.98 -6.29 -29.64
CA SER A 43 -19.21 -7.04 -29.41
C SER A 43 -19.10 -8.55 -29.65
N ASP A 44 -18.03 -9.01 -30.27
CA ASP A 44 -17.81 -10.41 -30.59
C ASP A 44 -17.03 -11.19 -29.51
N ALA A 45 -16.37 -10.47 -28.56
CA ALA A 45 -15.65 -11.08 -27.45
C ALA A 45 -16.49 -11.24 -26.18
N VAL A 46 -17.76 -10.90 -26.27
CA VAL A 46 -18.72 -10.90 -25.16
C VAL A 46 -19.20 -12.31 -24.91
N ASP A 47 -18.72 -12.91 -23.83
CA ASP A 47 -19.46 -14.00 -23.23
C ASP A 47 -20.84 -13.46 -22.84
N ARG A 48 -21.88 -14.16 -23.25
CA ARG A 48 -23.29 -13.76 -23.06
C ARG A 48 -23.73 -13.72 -21.59
N ALA A 49 -22.86 -14.08 -20.66
CA ALA A 49 -23.07 -14.05 -19.22
C ALA A 49 -22.58 -12.75 -18.57
N GLY A 50 -21.95 -11.84 -19.32
CA GLY A 50 -21.42 -10.58 -18.78
C GLY A 50 -20.10 -10.71 -18.01
N ASN A 51 -19.44 -11.87 -18.08
CA ASN A 51 -18.12 -12.08 -17.51
C ASN A 51 -17.07 -11.98 -18.62
N TYR A 52 -16.30 -10.92 -18.59
CA TYR A 52 -15.27 -10.62 -19.59
C TYR A 52 -13.85 -10.86 -19.08
N GLU A 53 -13.72 -11.62 -18.02
CA GLU A 53 -12.44 -11.87 -17.40
C GLU A 53 -11.67 -12.94 -18.18
N THR A 54 -10.43 -12.63 -18.54
CA THR A 54 -9.46 -13.59 -19.04
C THR A 54 -8.39 -13.85 -18.00
N ALA A 55 -8.32 -15.08 -17.51
CA ALA A 55 -7.28 -15.53 -16.60
C ALA A 55 -6.06 -16.02 -17.37
N PHE A 56 -4.89 -15.54 -16.97
CA PHE A 56 -3.58 -15.94 -17.47
C PHE A 56 -2.83 -16.67 -16.35
N THR A 57 -2.12 -17.75 -16.70
CA THR A 57 -1.33 -18.56 -15.77
C THR A 57 0.10 -18.69 -16.25
N LYS A 58 1.00 -19.17 -15.39
CA LYS A 58 2.45 -19.25 -15.65
C LYS A 58 3.05 -17.89 -16.01
N VAL A 59 2.58 -16.86 -15.33
CA VAL A 59 3.12 -15.51 -15.46
C VAL A 59 4.45 -15.44 -14.71
N SER A 60 5.53 -15.09 -15.43
CA SER A 60 6.89 -15.16 -14.89
C SER A 60 7.35 -13.91 -14.16
N GLU A 61 6.59 -12.81 -14.24
CA GLU A 61 6.97 -11.52 -13.69
C GLU A 61 5.86 -10.95 -12.81
N ASP A 62 6.24 -10.12 -11.86
CA ASP A 62 5.31 -9.40 -10.97
C ASP A 62 4.78 -8.14 -11.65
N TYR A 63 3.50 -8.13 -11.97
CA TYR A 63 2.79 -7.00 -12.55
C TYR A 63 1.86 -6.30 -11.54
N SER A 64 2.06 -6.47 -10.24
CA SER A 64 1.19 -5.89 -9.19
C SER A 64 1.09 -4.37 -9.27
N SER A 65 2.13 -3.70 -9.76
CA SER A 65 2.13 -2.24 -9.99
C SER A 65 1.17 -1.78 -11.10
N LEU A 66 0.65 -2.69 -11.91
CA LEU A 66 -0.30 -2.40 -12.99
C LEU A 66 -1.76 -2.68 -12.61
N LEU A 67 -2.03 -3.13 -11.39
CA LEU A 67 -3.39 -3.36 -10.92
C LEU A 67 -4.24 -2.08 -11.03
N GLY A 68 -5.48 -2.23 -11.51
CA GLY A 68 -6.40 -1.13 -11.76
C GLY A 68 -6.13 -0.36 -13.06
N GLN A 69 -5.04 -0.64 -13.78
CA GLN A 69 -4.71 0.00 -15.05
C GLN A 69 -5.27 -0.80 -16.24
N ARG A 70 -5.58 -0.10 -17.33
CA ARG A 70 -5.77 -0.77 -18.62
C ARG A 70 -4.44 -1.25 -19.14
N VAL A 71 -4.37 -2.54 -19.45
CA VAL A 71 -3.16 -3.20 -19.90
C VAL A 71 -3.37 -3.89 -21.24
N LYS A 72 -2.27 -4.10 -21.93
CA LYS A 72 -2.16 -5.00 -23.07
C LYS A 72 -1.35 -6.21 -22.65
N VAL A 73 -1.94 -7.40 -22.72
CA VAL A 73 -1.27 -8.68 -22.49
C VAL A 73 -0.88 -9.26 -23.81
N LEU A 74 0.41 -9.60 -23.98
CA LEU A 74 0.95 -10.35 -25.11
C LEU A 74 1.15 -11.80 -24.69
N PHE A 75 0.65 -12.72 -25.46
CA PHE A 75 0.77 -14.15 -25.24
C PHE A 75 0.91 -14.92 -26.55
N LYS A 76 1.40 -16.14 -26.49
CA LYS A 76 1.75 -16.92 -27.67
C LYS A 76 0.70 -17.96 -28.01
N ASP A 77 0.45 -18.14 -29.30
CA ASP A 77 -0.40 -19.18 -29.88
C ASP A 77 -1.83 -19.21 -29.32
N GLY A 78 -2.36 -18.05 -28.90
CA GLY A 78 -3.67 -17.96 -28.26
C GLY A 78 -3.79 -18.65 -26.89
N LYS A 79 -2.64 -19.03 -26.29
CA LYS A 79 -2.62 -19.80 -25.04
C LYS A 79 -2.44 -18.89 -23.83
N THR A 80 -3.44 -18.81 -22.96
CA THR A 80 -3.42 -17.98 -21.73
C THR A 80 -2.37 -18.43 -20.70
N ASN A 81 -1.72 -19.56 -20.88
CA ASN A 81 -0.61 -20.04 -20.06
C ASN A 81 0.78 -19.80 -20.69
N ASN A 82 0.87 -18.91 -21.66
CA ASN A 82 2.12 -18.58 -22.35
C ASN A 82 2.24 -17.05 -22.52
N VAL A 83 2.20 -16.34 -21.40
CA VAL A 83 2.32 -14.87 -21.33
C VAL A 83 3.75 -14.47 -21.63
N LEU A 84 3.90 -13.52 -22.55
CA LEU A 84 5.20 -12.94 -22.95
C LEU A 84 5.43 -11.58 -22.30
N GLY A 85 4.39 -10.89 -21.89
CA GLY A 85 4.50 -9.62 -21.18
C GLY A 85 3.17 -8.93 -21.02
N VAL A 86 3.10 -8.05 -20.02
CA VAL A 86 1.96 -7.18 -19.71
C VAL A 86 2.43 -5.74 -19.69
N TYR A 87 1.75 -4.88 -20.40
CA TYR A 87 2.15 -3.50 -20.62
C TYR A 87 0.98 -2.56 -20.35
N SER A 88 1.23 -1.50 -19.58
CA SER A 88 0.28 -0.40 -19.48
C SER A 88 0.03 0.22 -20.86
N ILE A 89 -1.20 0.59 -21.17
CA ILE A 89 -1.49 1.30 -22.42
C ILE A 89 -1.23 2.80 -22.25
N SER A 90 -1.01 3.50 -23.37
CA SER A 90 -0.62 4.92 -23.39
C SER A 90 -1.67 5.87 -22.82
N ASP A 91 -2.95 5.45 -22.76
CA ASP A 91 -4.05 6.31 -22.35
C ASP A 91 -4.19 6.38 -20.82
N ASN A 92 -3.59 5.43 -20.08
CA ASN A 92 -3.57 5.50 -18.63
C ASN A 92 -2.81 6.74 -18.14
N LYS A 93 -3.43 7.45 -17.19
CA LYS A 93 -2.74 8.44 -16.36
C LYS A 93 -2.75 7.95 -14.93
N VAL A 94 -1.57 7.75 -14.39
CA VAL A 94 -1.36 7.11 -13.10
C VAL A 94 -0.83 8.15 -12.11
N TYR A 95 -1.47 8.22 -10.94
CA TYR A 95 -1.14 9.18 -9.89
C TYR A 95 -1.01 8.43 -8.57
N THR A 96 0.20 8.36 -8.03
CA THR A 96 0.47 7.67 -6.77
C THR A 96 0.72 8.68 -5.65
N THR A 97 0.07 8.47 -4.51
CA THR A 97 0.26 9.27 -3.30
C THR A 97 0.02 8.42 -2.05
N LEU A 98 0.05 9.04 -0.88
CA LEU A 98 -0.26 8.40 0.40
C LEU A 98 -1.69 8.71 0.82
N MET A 99 -2.43 7.72 1.31
CA MET A 99 -3.81 7.92 1.80
C MET A 99 -3.91 9.07 2.82
N ASN A 100 -2.93 9.22 3.69
CA ASN A 100 -2.90 10.29 4.67
C ASN A 100 -2.61 11.69 4.10
N LYS A 101 -2.45 11.85 2.78
CA LYS A 101 -2.28 13.12 2.08
C LYS A 101 -3.46 13.48 1.19
N VAL A 102 -4.41 12.57 1.02
CA VAL A 102 -5.57 12.80 0.15
C VAL A 102 -6.62 13.64 0.86
N GLU A 103 -7.09 14.69 0.18
CA GLU A 103 -8.14 15.60 0.65
C GLU A 103 -9.29 15.63 -0.36
N LEU A 104 -10.45 16.05 0.07
CA LEU A 104 -11.56 16.36 -0.82
C LEU A 104 -11.59 17.87 -1.13
N ASP A 105 -11.78 18.20 -2.41
CA ASP A 105 -12.04 19.54 -2.89
C ASP A 105 -13.40 19.56 -3.62
N GLY A 106 -14.45 19.70 -2.83
CA GLY A 106 -15.84 19.54 -3.30
C GLY A 106 -16.11 18.13 -3.79
N SER A 107 -16.23 17.98 -5.12
CA SER A 107 -16.43 16.67 -5.78
C SER A 107 -15.17 16.09 -6.40
N LYS A 108 -14.01 16.62 -6.05
CA LYS A 108 -12.71 16.21 -6.58
C LYS A 108 -11.85 15.62 -5.47
N ILE A 109 -10.93 14.76 -5.86
CA ILE A 109 -9.85 14.26 -5.03
C ILE A 109 -8.66 15.20 -5.18
N LYS A 110 -8.08 15.64 -4.06
CA LYS A 110 -6.95 16.56 -4.05
C LYS A 110 -5.77 15.97 -3.29
N PHE A 111 -4.60 16.00 -3.88
CA PHE A 111 -3.31 15.68 -3.26
C PHE A 111 -2.18 16.44 -3.96
N GLU A 112 -1.10 16.69 -3.24
CA GLU A 112 0.06 17.44 -3.75
C GLU A 112 -0.31 18.79 -4.39
N GLY A 113 -1.35 19.43 -3.87
CA GLY A 113 -1.82 20.75 -4.38
C GLY A 113 -2.66 20.70 -5.64
N THR A 114 -2.88 19.53 -6.25
CA THR A 114 -3.65 19.36 -7.49
C THR A 114 -4.99 18.67 -7.20
N SER A 115 -6.07 19.18 -7.82
CA SER A 115 -7.42 18.60 -7.73
C SER A 115 -7.74 17.82 -9.00
N TYR A 116 -8.10 16.54 -8.82
CA TYR A 116 -8.43 15.60 -9.88
C TYR A 116 -9.93 15.37 -9.94
N SER A 117 -10.49 15.45 -11.13
CA SER A 117 -11.92 15.15 -11.35
C SER A 117 -12.18 13.64 -11.24
N VAL A 118 -13.38 13.31 -10.81
CA VAL A 118 -13.91 11.95 -10.82
C VAL A 118 -15.17 11.96 -11.67
N ASP A 119 -15.62 10.84 -12.16
CA ASP A 119 -16.84 10.77 -12.96
C ASP A 119 -18.09 11.32 -12.23
N ASN A 120 -19.12 11.65 -12.99
CA ASN A 120 -20.35 12.26 -12.47
C ASN A 120 -21.04 11.44 -11.37
N THR A 121 -20.83 10.14 -11.35
CA THR A 121 -21.32 9.23 -10.29
C THR A 121 -20.55 9.41 -8.98
N LYS A 122 -19.39 10.07 -8.99
CA LYS A 122 -18.44 10.17 -7.85
C LYS A 122 -18.07 8.83 -7.27
N LYS A 123 -18.04 7.80 -8.12
CA LYS A 123 -17.69 6.43 -7.76
C LYS A 123 -16.37 6.05 -8.43
N ILE A 124 -15.58 5.27 -7.72
CA ILE A 124 -14.27 4.79 -8.12
C ILE A 124 -14.24 3.29 -7.87
N ASP A 125 -13.78 2.53 -8.85
CA ASP A 125 -13.56 1.10 -8.67
C ASP A 125 -12.26 0.88 -7.91
N LEU A 126 -12.40 0.39 -6.68
CA LEU A 126 -11.32 0.20 -5.73
C LEU A 126 -10.87 -1.25 -5.73
N THR A 127 -9.57 -1.46 -5.92
CA THR A 127 -8.86 -2.67 -5.52
C THR A 127 -8.11 -2.38 -4.22
N PHE A 128 -8.51 -2.99 -3.14
CA PHE A 128 -7.82 -2.91 -1.84
C PHE A 128 -7.02 -4.19 -1.61
N ILE A 129 -5.71 -4.07 -1.49
CA ILE A 129 -4.79 -5.16 -1.18
C ILE A 129 -4.46 -5.08 0.31
N GLY A 130 -5.21 -5.85 1.09
CA GLY A 130 -4.98 -5.98 2.53
C GLY A 130 -3.99 -7.09 2.86
N VAL A 131 -3.35 -7.00 4.02
CA VAL A 131 -2.43 -8.05 4.51
C VAL A 131 -3.14 -9.39 4.77
N ASN A 132 -4.48 -9.39 4.83
CA ASN A 132 -5.29 -10.60 5.04
C ASN A 132 -6.13 -10.98 3.81
N GLY A 133 -5.97 -10.31 2.69
CA GLY A 133 -6.67 -10.60 1.43
C GLY A 133 -6.99 -9.37 0.59
N THR A 134 -7.40 -9.61 -0.64
CA THR A 134 -7.77 -8.56 -1.60
C THR A 134 -9.28 -8.37 -1.59
N LYS A 135 -9.73 -7.12 -1.72
CA LYS A 135 -11.14 -6.74 -1.85
C LYS A 135 -11.30 -5.82 -3.06
N ASN A 136 -12.27 -6.14 -3.91
CA ASN A 136 -12.69 -5.29 -5.02
C ASN A 136 -14.08 -4.73 -4.72
N GLU A 137 -14.24 -3.43 -4.79
CA GLU A 137 -15.51 -2.75 -4.53
C GLU A 137 -15.58 -1.40 -5.24
N THR A 138 -16.77 -0.89 -5.46
CA THR A 138 -16.99 0.47 -5.96
C THR A 138 -17.27 1.38 -4.78
N VAL A 139 -16.45 2.42 -4.58
CA VAL A 139 -16.52 3.32 -3.44
C VAL A 139 -16.83 4.76 -3.87
N GLY A 140 -17.35 5.54 -2.93
CA GLY A 140 -17.47 6.99 -3.09
C GLY A 140 -16.14 7.69 -2.83
N ILE A 141 -15.99 8.93 -3.34
CA ILE A 141 -14.75 9.71 -3.13
C ILE A 141 -14.43 9.96 -1.66
N SER A 142 -15.45 9.98 -0.78
CA SER A 142 -15.27 10.16 0.67
C SER A 142 -14.44 9.05 1.32
N TYR A 143 -14.33 7.89 0.68
CA TYR A 143 -13.47 6.81 1.14
C TYR A 143 -11.99 7.25 1.21
N PHE A 144 -11.58 8.12 0.31
CA PHE A 144 -10.18 8.54 0.19
C PHE A 144 -9.84 9.80 1.00
N ASP A 145 -10.81 10.40 1.68
CA ASP A 145 -10.54 11.55 2.53
C ASP A 145 -9.63 11.16 3.70
N LYS A 146 -8.46 11.80 3.80
CA LYS A 146 -7.52 11.57 4.92
C LYS A 146 -8.16 11.76 6.29
N ASP A 147 -9.25 12.54 6.37
CA ASP A 147 -9.98 12.83 7.59
C ASP A 147 -11.19 11.89 7.81
N ALA A 148 -11.46 10.99 6.86
CA ALA A 148 -12.56 10.04 6.98
C ALA A 148 -12.22 8.94 8.01
N ALA A 149 -13.10 8.74 8.98
CA ALA A 149 -13.00 7.65 9.95
C ALA A 149 -13.10 6.24 9.32
N ALA A 150 -13.48 6.17 8.04
CA ALA A 150 -13.72 4.94 7.29
C ALA A 150 -12.52 4.50 6.43
N ASN A 151 -11.35 5.11 6.57
CA ASN A 151 -10.15 4.58 5.95
C ASN A 151 -9.87 3.19 6.51
N ALA A 152 -10.15 2.17 5.71
CA ALA A 152 -10.23 0.77 6.13
C ALA A 152 -8.91 0.21 6.71
N ASP A 153 -7.79 0.83 6.41
CA ASP A 153 -6.47 0.44 6.88
C ASP A 153 -5.95 1.32 8.03
N SER A 154 -6.68 2.34 8.40
CA SER A 154 -6.28 3.28 9.42
C SER A 154 -7.06 3.03 10.71
N SER A 155 -6.42 2.42 11.68
CA SER A 155 -6.94 2.41 13.05
C SER A 155 -6.96 3.81 13.67
N ASN A 156 -6.29 4.78 13.05
CA ASN A 156 -6.05 6.13 13.55
C ASN A 156 -6.46 7.23 12.54
N GLY A 157 -7.46 6.99 11.69
CA GLY A 157 -7.95 8.01 10.75
C GLY A 157 -6.85 8.51 9.80
N ASN A 158 -6.54 9.79 9.88
CA ASN A 158 -5.57 10.49 9.02
C ASN A 158 -4.10 10.08 9.18
N THR A 159 -3.80 9.05 9.95
CA THR A 159 -2.44 8.46 10.05
C THR A 159 -2.29 7.17 9.26
N SER A 160 -3.16 6.92 8.28
CA SER A 160 -3.04 5.77 7.38
C SER A 160 -1.64 5.65 6.78
N LEU A 161 -1.11 4.44 6.81
CA LEU A 161 0.19 4.09 6.26
C LEU A 161 0.12 3.68 4.79
N SER A 162 -1.09 3.47 4.26
CA SER A 162 -1.32 2.96 2.92
C SER A 162 -0.89 3.91 1.83
N GLU A 163 -0.42 3.33 0.75
CA GLU A 163 -0.24 3.98 -0.53
C GLU A 163 -1.49 3.82 -1.37
N VAL A 164 -1.87 4.86 -2.11
CA VAL A 164 -2.95 4.83 -3.08
C VAL A 164 -2.44 5.24 -4.46
N THR A 165 -2.82 4.46 -5.46
CA THR A 165 -2.61 4.78 -6.87
C THR A 165 -3.96 5.00 -7.52
N PHE A 166 -4.21 6.23 -7.98
CA PHE A 166 -5.37 6.60 -8.78
C PHE A 166 -5.06 6.48 -10.26
N VAL A 167 -6.01 5.99 -11.05
CA VAL A 167 -5.84 5.81 -12.48
C VAL A 167 -7.02 6.42 -13.24
N ASP A 168 -6.71 7.25 -14.24
CA ASP A 168 -7.58 7.61 -15.34
C ASP A 168 -7.28 6.59 -16.45
N THR A 169 -8.20 5.69 -16.69
CA THR A 169 -7.98 4.51 -17.54
C THR A 169 -8.27 4.75 -19.02
N ASP A 170 -8.95 5.84 -19.36
CA ASP A 170 -9.36 6.18 -20.73
C ASP A 170 -8.82 7.51 -21.25
N GLY A 171 -8.03 8.23 -20.44
CA GLY A 171 -7.38 9.48 -20.79
C GLY A 171 -8.30 10.71 -20.78
N ASN A 172 -9.50 10.61 -20.21
CA ASN A 172 -10.49 11.68 -20.17
C ASN A 172 -10.25 12.73 -19.07
N ASN A 173 -9.17 12.61 -18.32
CA ASN A 173 -8.77 13.41 -17.15
C ASN A 173 -9.69 13.27 -15.94
N LYS A 174 -10.31 12.10 -15.79
CA LYS A 174 -11.07 11.73 -14.60
C LYS A 174 -10.51 10.44 -14.00
N ILE A 175 -10.52 10.34 -12.70
CA ILE A 175 -10.13 9.13 -12.01
C ILE A 175 -11.26 8.12 -12.11
N ASP A 176 -10.95 6.91 -12.58
CA ASP A 176 -11.87 5.78 -12.73
C ASP A 176 -11.64 4.71 -11.69
N THR A 177 -10.37 4.38 -11.45
CA THR A 177 -9.98 3.29 -10.56
C THR A 177 -8.99 3.76 -9.50
N ALA A 178 -8.91 3.02 -8.41
CA ALA A 178 -7.92 3.21 -7.37
C ALA A 178 -7.39 1.85 -6.88
N LEU A 179 -6.09 1.81 -6.62
CA LEU A 179 -5.42 0.70 -5.95
C LEU A 179 -4.93 1.21 -4.59
N VAL A 180 -5.35 0.56 -3.51
CA VAL A 180 -4.85 0.83 -2.16
C VAL A 180 -4.09 -0.39 -1.66
N ILE A 181 -2.84 -0.18 -1.22
CA ILE A 181 -2.00 -1.23 -0.64
C ILE A 181 -1.86 -0.96 0.85
N GLU A 182 -2.49 -1.83 1.65
CA GLU A 182 -2.40 -1.76 3.11
C GLU A 182 -0.97 -1.96 3.59
N LYS A 183 -0.57 -1.13 4.54
CA LYS A 183 0.66 -1.30 5.31
C LYS A 183 0.33 -1.33 6.79
N VAL A 184 0.79 -2.37 7.48
CA VAL A 184 0.63 -2.54 8.92
C VAL A 184 1.99 -2.39 9.57
N ALA A 185 2.12 -1.44 10.51
CA ALA A 185 3.35 -1.27 11.28
C ALA A 185 3.15 -1.78 12.71
N ALA A 186 4.14 -2.48 13.22
CA ALA A 186 4.17 -2.94 14.60
C ALA A 186 5.60 -3.22 15.07
N GLU A 187 5.76 -3.39 16.37
CA GLU A 187 7.00 -3.81 16.99
C GLU A 187 7.26 -5.31 16.74
N VAL A 188 8.52 -5.65 16.51
CA VAL A 188 9.02 -7.02 16.44
C VAL A 188 9.41 -7.46 17.84
N THR A 189 8.57 -8.25 18.49
CA THR A 189 8.76 -8.62 19.89
C THR A 189 9.69 -9.82 20.08
N ASN A 190 9.97 -10.57 19.02
CA ASN A 190 10.93 -11.67 19.08
C ASN A 190 11.53 -11.97 17.70
N VAL A 191 12.82 -12.30 17.67
CA VAL A 191 13.53 -12.75 16.47
C VAL A 191 14.24 -14.07 16.80
N ALA A 192 13.95 -15.10 16.04
CA ALA A 192 14.61 -16.42 16.12
C ALA A 192 15.25 -16.74 14.76
N SER A 193 16.00 -17.82 14.68
CA SER A 193 16.73 -18.22 13.47
C SER A 193 15.81 -18.57 12.28
N ASP A 194 14.57 -18.96 12.55
CA ASP A 194 13.60 -19.41 11.55
C ASP A 194 12.34 -18.56 11.44
N LYS A 195 12.16 -17.57 12.34
CA LYS A 195 10.90 -16.81 12.46
C LYS A 195 11.06 -15.52 13.23
N ILE A 196 10.06 -14.63 13.05
CA ILE A 196 9.86 -13.43 13.88
C ILE A 196 8.47 -13.43 14.49
N THR A 197 8.29 -12.70 15.61
CA THR A 197 6.97 -12.34 16.14
C THR A 197 6.72 -10.88 15.90
N PHE A 198 5.67 -10.57 15.12
CA PHE A 198 5.28 -9.26 14.66
C PHE A 198 3.77 -9.09 14.82
N ALA A 199 3.31 -7.96 15.35
CA ALA A 199 1.89 -7.70 15.59
C ALA A 199 1.16 -8.86 16.32
N GLY A 200 1.82 -9.49 17.29
CA GLY A 200 1.28 -10.60 18.07
C GLY A 200 1.16 -11.93 17.32
N LYS A 201 1.67 -12.03 16.09
CA LYS A 201 1.67 -13.26 15.28
C LYS A 201 3.08 -13.66 14.89
N THR A 202 3.28 -14.96 14.66
CA THR A 202 4.56 -15.53 14.22
C THR A 202 4.59 -15.69 12.71
N TYR A 203 5.67 -15.22 12.08
CA TYR A 203 5.95 -15.32 10.65
C TYR A 203 7.28 -16.02 10.45
N LYS A 204 7.34 -17.00 9.53
CA LYS A 204 8.55 -17.79 9.26
C LYS A 204 9.28 -17.26 8.02
N TYR A 205 10.60 -17.24 8.06
CA TYR A 205 11.43 -16.85 6.91
C TYR A 205 11.22 -17.78 5.69
N ALA A 206 10.81 -19.03 5.91
CA ALA A 206 10.53 -19.97 4.83
C ALA A 206 9.22 -19.66 4.07
N ASP A 207 8.26 -19.00 4.71
CA ASP A 207 6.92 -18.78 4.19
C ASP A 207 6.74 -17.33 3.71
N GLU A 208 7.51 -16.38 4.28
CA GLU A 208 7.34 -14.95 4.07
C GLU A 208 8.65 -14.28 3.63
N GLN A 209 8.54 -13.13 3.01
CA GLN A 209 9.69 -12.28 2.70
C GLN A 209 9.98 -11.32 3.85
N ILE A 210 10.92 -11.68 4.69
CA ILE A 210 11.28 -10.93 5.89
C ILE A 210 12.68 -10.35 5.72
N ASP A 211 12.85 -9.06 5.97
CA ASP A 211 14.16 -8.40 5.98
C ASP A 211 15.04 -8.98 7.09
N GLU A 212 16.18 -9.53 6.71
CA GLU A 212 17.15 -10.17 7.61
C GLU A 212 17.81 -9.18 8.59
N ASN A 213 17.71 -7.88 8.34
CA ASN A 213 18.24 -6.83 9.22
C ASN A 213 17.32 -6.46 10.38
N ILE A 214 16.11 -7.02 10.43
CA ILE A 214 15.19 -6.81 11.53
C ILE A 214 15.74 -7.48 12.80
N LYS A 215 15.71 -6.72 13.88
CA LYS A 215 16.09 -7.18 15.23
C LYS A 215 14.89 -7.11 16.15
N GLN A 216 14.98 -7.78 17.29
CA GLN A 216 14.02 -7.61 18.38
C GLN A 216 13.97 -6.13 18.78
N ASP A 217 12.79 -5.64 19.13
CA ASP A 217 12.46 -4.27 19.49
C ASP A 217 12.58 -3.25 18.32
N ASP A 218 12.85 -3.71 17.08
CA ASP A 218 12.66 -2.88 15.90
C ASP A 218 11.17 -2.78 15.54
N TRP A 219 10.80 -1.67 14.94
CA TRP A 219 9.52 -1.55 14.26
C TRP A 219 9.66 -1.99 12.80
N ALA A 220 8.69 -2.74 12.34
CA ALA A 220 8.62 -3.25 10.99
C ALA A 220 7.29 -2.90 10.33
N VAL A 221 7.24 -3.04 9.01
CA VAL A 221 6.08 -2.78 8.16
C VAL A 221 5.77 -4.01 7.35
N MET A 222 4.54 -4.45 7.42
CA MET A 222 4.03 -5.58 6.65
C MET A 222 3.10 -5.10 5.54
N SER A 223 3.25 -5.69 4.36
CA SER A 223 2.33 -5.59 3.22
C SER A 223 2.15 -6.95 2.56
N ALA A 224 1.06 -7.13 1.81
CA ALA A 224 0.87 -8.34 1.02
C ALA A 224 1.78 -8.33 -0.23
N ASN A 225 2.26 -9.50 -0.61
CA ASN A 225 2.87 -9.77 -1.91
C ASN A 225 1.99 -10.76 -2.66
N LEU A 226 1.15 -10.27 -3.53
CA LEU A 226 0.16 -11.08 -4.26
C LEU A 226 0.82 -12.09 -5.20
N TYR A 227 1.88 -11.65 -5.89
CA TYR A 227 2.57 -12.48 -6.88
C TYR A 227 3.26 -13.69 -6.25
N LYS A 228 3.81 -13.53 -5.05
CA LYS A 228 4.47 -14.64 -4.31
C LYS A 228 3.55 -15.34 -3.32
N ASP A 229 2.33 -14.83 -3.15
CA ASP A 229 1.35 -15.33 -2.17
C ASP A 229 1.94 -15.41 -0.74
N CYS A 230 2.60 -14.32 -0.33
CA CYS A 230 3.24 -14.19 0.97
C CYS A 230 3.13 -12.77 1.52
N LYS A 231 3.73 -12.52 2.66
CA LYS A 231 3.89 -11.17 3.22
C LYS A 231 5.30 -10.66 2.97
N ASN A 232 5.41 -9.37 2.70
CA ASN A 232 6.67 -8.63 2.81
C ASN A 232 6.70 -7.98 4.19
N ILE A 233 7.72 -8.24 4.98
CA ILE A 233 7.94 -7.61 6.28
C ILE A 233 9.31 -6.95 6.24
N VAL A 234 9.34 -5.63 6.24
CA VAL A 234 10.56 -4.84 6.14
C VAL A 234 10.74 -3.94 7.35
N LYS A 235 11.96 -3.63 7.71
CA LYS A 235 12.25 -2.70 8.79
C LYS A 235 11.70 -1.31 8.47
N ALA A 236 11.07 -0.64 9.44
CA ALA A 236 10.67 0.75 9.32
C ALA A 236 11.91 1.67 9.24
N ASP A 237 11.80 2.78 8.53
CA ASP A 237 12.85 3.79 8.51
C ASP A 237 13.07 4.35 9.91
N VAL A 238 14.34 4.63 10.27
CA VAL A 238 14.71 5.18 11.58
C VAL A 238 15.30 6.56 11.41
N VAL A 239 14.73 7.53 12.12
CA VAL A 239 15.24 8.89 12.21
C VAL A 239 15.68 9.15 13.65
N ASN A 240 16.99 9.42 13.84
CA ASN A 240 17.56 9.80 15.13
C ASN A 240 17.93 11.28 15.06
N ALA A 241 17.17 12.14 15.73
CA ALA A 241 17.37 13.58 15.68
C ALA A 241 16.68 14.28 16.86
N THR A 242 16.75 15.60 16.87
CA THR A 242 16.02 16.42 17.84
C THR A 242 14.61 16.70 17.36
N ALA A 243 13.61 16.58 18.25
CA ALA A 243 12.28 17.06 18.03
C ALA A 243 12.25 18.59 18.15
N ASP A 244 12.27 19.31 17.02
CA ASP A 244 12.44 20.75 16.94
C ASP A 244 11.14 21.53 16.69
N GLY A 245 10.00 20.83 16.64
CA GLY A 245 8.69 21.45 16.49
C GLY A 245 7.53 20.50 16.77
N TYR A 246 6.39 21.09 17.15
CA TYR A 246 5.16 20.37 17.43
C TYR A 246 3.95 21.14 16.89
N LYS A 247 2.95 20.41 16.39
CA LYS A 247 1.64 20.92 15.96
C LYS A 247 0.53 19.96 16.36
N ALA A 248 -0.47 20.45 17.09
CA ALA A 248 -1.72 19.74 17.24
C ALA A 248 -2.60 19.95 15.99
N LYS A 249 -3.26 18.90 15.54
CA LYS A 249 -4.24 18.89 14.46
C LYS A 249 -5.47 18.13 14.90
N THR A 250 -6.59 18.32 14.24
CA THR A 250 -7.79 17.54 14.50
C THR A 250 -7.52 16.08 14.10
N GLY A 251 -7.63 15.18 15.07
CA GLY A 251 -7.49 13.73 14.86
C GLY A 251 -6.05 13.19 14.78
N TYR A 252 -5.04 14.05 14.78
CA TYR A 252 -3.64 13.63 14.79
C TYR A 252 -2.71 14.74 15.30
N HIS A 253 -1.46 14.40 15.54
CA HIS A 253 -0.41 15.34 15.91
C HIS A 253 0.70 15.35 14.85
N GLN A 254 1.59 16.32 14.90
CA GLN A 254 2.79 16.35 14.07
C GLN A 254 3.99 16.76 14.92
N TYR A 255 5.09 16.05 14.78
CA TYR A 255 6.41 16.46 15.25
C TYR A 255 7.30 16.82 14.07
N LYS A 256 8.08 17.87 14.26
CA LYS A 256 9.18 18.20 13.35
C LYS A 256 10.44 17.54 13.89
N ILE A 257 11.01 16.60 13.13
CA ILE A 257 12.20 15.83 13.48
C ILE A 257 13.14 15.93 12.29
N ASP A 258 14.38 16.36 12.53
CA ASP A 258 15.36 16.61 11.46
C ASP A 258 14.81 17.49 10.32
N GLY A 259 14.16 18.59 10.67
CA GLY A 259 13.58 19.53 9.70
C GLY A 259 12.29 19.05 8.98
N THR A 260 11.89 17.79 9.13
CA THR A 260 10.73 17.17 8.48
C THR A 260 9.56 17.02 9.44
N TRP A 261 8.34 17.35 8.97
CA TRP A 261 7.10 17.15 9.72
C TRP A 261 6.56 15.74 9.49
N TYR A 262 6.49 14.95 10.57
CA TYR A 262 5.88 13.62 10.57
C TYR A 262 4.53 13.65 11.28
N LYS A 263 3.54 13.00 10.69
CA LYS A 263 2.27 12.72 11.37
C LYS A 263 2.50 11.71 12.49
N VAL A 264 1.73 11.85 13.56
CA VAL A 264 1.76 10.95 14.72
C VAL A 264 0.32 10.68 15.14
N SER A 265 -0.04 9.44 15.40
CA SER A 265 -1.35 9.11 15.95
C SER A 265 -1.50 9.67 17.36
N THR A 266 -2.75 9.86 17.81
CA THR A 266 -3.02 10.32 19.18
C THR A 266 -2.44 9.37 20.22
N ASP A 267 -2.53 8.07 19.99
CA ASP A 267 -2.00 7.06 20.92
C ASP A 267 -0.48 7.13 20.97
N THR A 268 0.21 7.14 19.83
CA THR A 268 1.67 7.30 19.79
C THR A 268 2.12 8.61 20.44
N TYR A 269 1.37 9.70 20.26
CA TYR A 269 1.66 10.97 20.93
C TYR A 269 1.54 10.88 22.45
N ASN A 270 0.45 10.26 22.94
CA ASN A 270 0.22 10.13 24.38
C ASN A 270 1.27 9.25 25.05
N ASP A 271 1.73 8.20 24.38
CA ASP A 271 2.75 7.29 24.90
C ASP A 271 4.16 7.89 24.89
N ALA A 272 4.43 8.74 23.92
CA ALA A 272 5.81 9.23 23.69
C ALA A 272 6.27 10.29 24.69
N GLY A 273 5.37 11.15 25.20
CA GLY A 273 5.67 12.18 26.19
C GLY A 273 6.75 13.20 25.76
N ILE A 274 6.90 13.46 24.45
CA ILE A 274 8.02 14.19 23.85
C ILE A 274 7.81 15.69 23.94
N SER A 275 8.86 16.41 24.32
CA SER A 275 8.95 17.86 24.30
C SER A 275 9.85 18.35 23.16
N THR A 276 9.63 19.60 22.71
CA THR A 276 10.55 20.25 21.77
C THR A 276 11.94 20.42 22.42
N GLY A 277 12.96 19.98 21.76
CA GLY A 277 14.34 19.94 22.25
C GLY A 277 14.84 18.55 22.64
N ASP A 278 13.93 17.59 22.81
CA ASP A 278 14.32 16.22 23.14
C ASP A 278 14.98 15.52 21.94
N LYS A 279 16.02 14.75 22.23
CA LYS A 279 16.55 13.80 21.28
C LYS A 279 15.61 12.62 21.18
N VAL A 280 15.28 12.23 19.96
CA VAL A 280 14.30 11.16 19.71
C VAL A 280 14.82 10.17 18.68
N LYS A 281 14.35 8.94 18.82
CA LYS A 281 14.42 7.89 17.82
C LYS A 281 13.01 7.65 17.31
N ALA A 282 12.74 8.05 16.08
CA ALA A 282 11.44 7.88 15.45
C ALA A 282 11.50 6.74 14.41
N TYR A 283 10.53 5.84 14.45
CA TYR A 283 10.30 4.85 13.41
C TYR A 283 9.23 5.40 12.47
N VAL A 284 9.58 5.49 11.19
CA VAL A 284 8.77 6.22 10.21
C VAL A 284 8.32 5.31 9.07
N VAL A 285 7.07 5.43 8.70
CA VAL A 285 6.46 4.74 7.56
C VAL A 285 5.60 5.74 6.79
N ASN A 286 5.91 5.97 5.53
CA ASN A 286 5.12 6.84 4.65
C ASN A 286 4.79 8.23 5.27
N GLY A 287 5.76 8.84 5.93
CA GLY A 287 5.61 10.16 6.55
C GLY A 287 4.83 10.16 7.87
N VAL A 288 4.53 8.99 8.41
CA VAL A 288 3.94 8.80 9.74
C VAL A 288 4.99 8.23 10.68
N ALA A 289 5.20 8.88 11.82
CA ALA A 289 5.98 8.30 12.90
C ALA A 289 5.08 7.32 13.68
N VAL A 290 5.31 6.03 13.46
CA VAL A 290 4.53 4.95 14.07
C VAL A 290 4.94 4.65 15.50
N LYS A 291 6.16 5.03 15.85
CA LYS A 291 6.72 5.01 17.19
C LYS A 291 7.77 6.12 17.33
N ILE A 292 7.80 6.76 18.48
CA ILE A 292 8.84 7.71 18.84
C ILE A 292 9.28 7.40 20.26
N ASP A 293 10.57 7.18 20.44
CA ASP A 293 11.20 7.02 21.74
C ASP A 293 12.07 8.24 22.03
N THR A 294 12.15 8.66 23.27
CA THR A 294 13.16 9.64 23.70
C THR A 294 14.53 8.97 23.71
N ASP A 295 15.48 9.59 23.02
CA ASP A 295 16.89 9.18 23.10
C ASP A 295 17.58 10.03 24.17
N ASP A 296 17.47 9.60 25.41
CA ASP A 296 18.10 10.26 26.56
C ASP A 296 19.62 10.00 26.63
N GLY A 297 20.18 9.34 25.62
CA GLY A 297 21.59 9.01 25.54
C GLY A 297 22.07 7.99 26.58
N ASN A 298 21.14 7.49 27.36
CA ASN A 298 21.38 6.53 28.44
C ASN A 298 20.71 5.21 28.05
N GLY A 299 21.37 4.41 27.22
CA GLY A 299 20.81 3.15 26.71
C GLY A 299 20.11 2.34 27.78
N GLY A 300 18.80 2.47 27.90
CA GLY A 300 17.94 1.44 28.42
C GLY A 300 17.44 1.54 29.85
N PHE A 301 17.45 2.68 30.51
CA PHE A 301 16.70 2.83 31.74
C PHE A 301 15.63 3.93 31.60
N PRO A 302 14.31 3.61 31.80
CA PRO A 302 13.29 4.62 31.86
C PRO A 302 13.63 5.61 33.00
N THR A 303 13.55 6.92 32.71
CA THR A 303 13.81 8.00 33.68
C THR A 303 12.82 8.02 34.84
N ASN A 304 11.79 7.17 34.84
CA ASN A 304 10.79 7.01 35.87
C ASN A 304 10.87 5.64 36.56
N ILE A 305 12.07 5.20 36.93
CA ILE A 305 12.18 4.11 37.90
C ILE A 305 11.94 4.70 39.28
N ALA A 306 10.72 4.59 39.80
CA ALA A 306 10.47 4.74 41.22
C ALA A 306 11.07 3.50 41.94
N VAL A 307 12.26 3.64 42.49
CA VAL A 307 12.77 2.68 43.44
C VAL A 307 11.89 2.82 44.69
N ALA A 308 11.01 1.86 44.91
CA ALA A 308 10.32 1.76 46.20
C ALA A 308 11.37 1.40 47.24
N VAL A 309 11.93 2.39 47.91
CA VAL A 309 12.70 2.18 49.13
C VAL A 309 11.71 1.74 50.18
N GLY A 310 11.64 0.44 50.43
CA GLY A 310 10.84 -0.10 51.52
C GLY A 310 11.24 0.56 52.81
N THR A 311 10.33 1.26 53.44
CA THR A 311 10.47 1.67 54.83
C THR A 311 10.44 0.40 55.67
N ALA A 312 11.56 0.02 56.23
CA ALA A 312 11.62 -0.95 57.29
C ALA A 312 10.85 -0.36 58.48
N SER A 313 9.65 -0.82 58.76
CA SER A 313 8.98 -0.57 60.02
C SER A 313 9.72 -1.38 61.10
N GLY A 314 10.62 -0.67 61.81
CA GLY A 314 11.16 -1.21 63.03
C GLY A 314 10.06 -1.28 64.06
N SER A 315 9.65 -2.48 64.50
CA SER A 315 8.89 -2.68 65.70
C SER A 315 9.89 -2.44 66.87
N SER A 316 9.69 -1.33 67.55
CA SER A 316 10.28 -1.18 68.86
C SER A 316 9.43 -1.90 69.90
N LEU A 317 10.06 -2.63 70.72
CA LEU A 317 9.57 -3.23 71.97
C LEU A 317 8.99 -2.17 72.88
#